data_999f86a9fba10fe3b2a924ba19eb2f19
#
_entry.id   999f86a9fba10fe3b2a924ba19eb2f19
#
_cell.length_a   1.000
_cell.length_b   1.000
_cell.length_c   1.000
_cell.angle_alpha   90.00
_cell.angle_beta   90.00
_cell.angle_gamma   90.00
#
_symmetry.space_group_name_H-M   'P 1'
#
loop_
_entity.id
_entity.type
_entity.pdbx_description
1 polymer ?
#
loop_
_entity_poly.entity_id
_entity_poly.type
_entity_poly.pdbx_seq_one_letter_code
_entity_poly.pdbx_strand_id
1 'polypeptide(L)'
;MTSKKIPKRYGWNTPVTAPGPVGGTMLKNLRAIVKDPLTYLEDVWQEHGDVVQFPVPKPATYLISSPAGAREILVNQHKETSKKTLQYNNLALVTGDGLLTADTQAWRPRRRMLQPAFHQEMISLSQHHVELGLAKLEIHWQEATAAGPTIIDMDQAMMSLALEITCGALFGVDIESEVDEITAATLTALHGVVARARNPLALPLLVPTPANLKMKRAIKKLDNAVTLIIAARAANQLPATAPIRDMLDVLLDPDLETPLSKQQIRDEIVTFIVAGHETVASALTWAWYLLVTNPTEMKKLQERPERANLVLTEALRLYPPAWVITRRTLSEFTVEGFTIPANSLVIVSPWLVHRNQKAWEQPLQFLPERFETGTPQLGYIPFGAGARLCIGRDMAILEGSMILAQLAQHWNIEAIHNSQVPVDASVTLRPVGGMPVRISRKI
;
A
#
# COMPACT_ATOMS: atom_id res chain seq x y z
N MET A 1 -27.30 -22.96 12.29
CA MET A 1 -27.06 -21.53 11.98
C MET A 1 -28.31 -20.76 12.33
N THR A 2 -28.31 -20.09 13.48
CA THR A 2 -29.44 -19.25 13.92
C THR A 2 -29.45 -17.98 13.10
N SER A 3 -30.46 -17.82 12.23
CA SER A 3 -30.72 -16.58 11.51
C SER A 3 -30.86 -15.43 12.52
N LYS A 4 -29.79 -14.67 12.75
CA LYS A 4 -29.88 -13.42 13.54
C LYS A 4 -30.85 -12.50 12.81
N LYS A 5 -31.97 -12.16 13.42
CA LYS A 5 -32.97 -11.24 12.87
C LYS A 5 -32.30 -9.90 12.57
N ILE A 6 -32.24 -9.52 11.29
CA ILE A 6 -31.76 -8.22 10.84
C ILE A 6 -32.70 -7.15 11.44
N PRO A 7 -32.17 -6.17 12.21
CA PRO A 7 -33.02 -5.10 12.75
C PRO A 7 -33.62 -4.27 11.62
N LYS A 8 -34.92 -3.90 11.74
CA LYS A 8 -35.66 -3.24 10.66
C LYS A 8 -35.17 -1.84 10.28
N ARG A 9 -34.42 -1.12 11.14
CA ARG A 9 -33.80 0.20 10.86
C ARG A 9 -32.67 0.49 11.85
N TYR A 10 -31.56 1.00 11.35
CA TYR A 10 -30.65 1.81 12.15
C TYR A 10 -31.28 3.21 12.29
N GLY A 11 -31.25 3.85 13.44
CA GLY A 11 -32.01 5.07 13.78
C GLY A 11 -31.85 6.32 12.87
N TRP A 12 -31.40 6.17 11.61
CA TRP A 12 -31.03 7.25 10.70
C TRP A 12 -31.67 7.13 9.31
N ASN A 13 -32.83 6.51 9.15
CA ASN A 13 -33.49 6.32 7.84
C ASN A 13 -32.71 5.56 6.75
N THR A 14 -31.59 4.92 7.09
CA THR A 14 -30.84 4.06 6.16
C THR A 14 -31.46 2.67 6.18
N PRO A 15 -31.85 2.09 5.03
CA PRO A 15 -32.33 0.71 5.00
C PRO A 15 -31.28 -0.25 5.56
N VAL A 16 -31.70 -1.19 6.39
CA VAL A 16 -30.83 -2.26 6.88
C VAL A 16 -30.94 -3.42 5.91
N THR A 17 -29.87 -3.68 5.19
CA THR A 17 -29.82 -4.73 4.16
C THR A 17 -28.82 -5.84 4.52
N ALA A 18 -27.97 -5.64 5.53
CA ALA A 18 -27.02 -6.63 6.03
C ALA A 18 -26.87 -6.56 7.56
N PRO A 19 -26.39 -7.62 8.23
CA PRO A 19 -26.10 -7.61 9.67
C PRO A 19 -25.01 -6.58 10.02
N GLY A 20 -24.97 -6.16 11.28
CA GLY A 20 -23.93 -5.24 11.74
C GLY A 20 -24.17 -4.68 13.14
N PRO A 21 -23.24 -3.88 13.67
CA PRO A 21 -23.32 -3.31 15.00
C PRO A 21 -24.48 -2.32 15.13
N VAL A 22 -24.99 -2.14 16.35
CA VAL A 22 -26.04 -1.16 16.65
C VAL A 22 -25.44 0.25 16.79
N GLY A 23 -26.16 1.30 16.34
CA GLY A 23 -25.65 2.68 16.26
C GLY A 23 -25.10 3.24 17.58
N GLY A 24 -25.77 2.97 18.72
CA GLY A 24 -25.27 3.37 20.04
C GLY A 24 -23.93 2.72 20.43
N THR A 25 -23.71 1.49 19.99
CA THR A 25 -22.46 0.74 20.22
C THR A 25 -21.30 1.35 19.41
N MET A 26 -21.55 1.73 18.16
CA MET A 26 -20.53 2.35 17.32
C MET A 26 -20.02 3.69 17.89
N LEU A 27 -20.92 4.55 18.39
CA LEU A 27 -20.54 5.80 19.06
C LEU A 27 -19.66 5.57 20.29
N LYS A 28 -19.95 4.54 21.07
CA LYS A 28 -19.12 4.13 22.22
C LYS A 28 -17.74 3.62 21.76
N ASN A 29 -17.68 2.97 20.61
CA ASN A 29 -16.47 2.35 20.07
C ASN A 29 -15.62 3.29 19.19
N LEU A 30 -16.05 4.53 18.94
CA LEU A 30 -15.28 5.46 18.10
C LEU A 30 -13.81 5.60 18.52
N ARG A 31 -13.55 5.60 19.84
CA ARG A 31 -12.16 5.65 20.35
C ARG A 31 -11.37 4.39 20.01
N ALA A 32 -11.99 3.21 20.11
CA ALA A 32 -11.38 1.93 19.75
C ALA A 32 -11.10 1.87 18.25
N ILE A 33 -12.07 2.26 17.41
CA ILE A 33 -11.92 2.34 15.94
C ILE A 33 -10.74 3.22 15.54
N VAL A 34 -10.58 4.37 16.20
CA VAL A 34 -9.49 5.30 15.88
C VAL A 34 -8.14 4.78 16.39
N LYS A 35 -8.12 4.12 17.56
CA LYS A 35 -6.90 3.61 18.19
C LYS A 35 -6.40 2.34 17.54
N ASP A 36 -7.28 1.40 17.25
CA ASP A 36 -6.97 0.09 16.67
C ASP A 36 -8.05 -0.34 15.68
N PRO A 37 -8.00 0.16 14.45
CA PRO A 37 -8.99 -0.17 13.43
C PRO A 37 -8.94 -1.64 12.99
N LEU A 38 -7.79 -2.32 13.08
CA LEU A 38 -7.64 -3.70 12.65
C LEU A 38 -8.41 -4.63 13.58
N THR A 39 -8.14 -4.57 14.87
CA THR A 39 -8.86 -5.36 15.87
C THR A 39 -10.36 -5.07 15.82
N TYR A 40 -10.76 -3.79 15.68
CA TYR A 40 -12.18 -3.45 15.54
C TYR A 40 -12.84 -4.10 14.32
N LEU A 41 -12.18 -4.12 13.16
CA LEU A 41 -12.71 -4.76 11.97
C LEU A 41 -12.76 -6.29 12.12
N GLU A 42 -11.80 -6.91 12.80
CA GLU A 42 -11.79 -8.34 13.11
C GLU A 42 -12.97 -8.71 14.04
N ASP A 43 -13.17 -7.97 15.13
CA ASP A 43 -14.29 -8.18 16.07
C ASP A 43 -15.65 -8.09 15.36
N VAL A 44 -15.83 -7.05 14.55
CA VAL A 44 -17.06 -6.83 13.78
C VAL A 44 -17.31 -7.96 12.77
N TRP A 45 -16.26 -8.40 12.08
CA TRP A 45 -16.32 -9.53 11.16
C TRP A 45 -16.69 -10.84 11.87
N GLN A 46 -16.03 -11.14 12.98
CA GLN A 46 -16.29 -12.36 13.76
C GLN A 46 -17.71 -12.38 14.32
N GLU A 47 -18.23 -11.24 14.76
CA GLU A 47 -19.58 -11.13 15.34
C GLU A 47 -20.68 -11.18 14.28
N HIS A 48 -20.49 -10.54 13.13
CA HIS A 48 -21.57 -10.29 12.17
C HIS A 48 -21.42 -11.05 10.83
N GLY A 49 -20.25 -11.60 10.53
CA GLY A 49 -19.98 -12.37 9.31
C GLY A 49 -19.31 -11.54 8.20
N ASP A 50 -19.30 -12.10 6.99
CA ASP A 50 -18.45 -11.62 5.88
C ASP A 50 -18.96 -10.34 5.19
N VAL A 51 -20.26 -10.04 5.32
CA VAL A 51 -20.87 -8.81 4.80
C VAL A 51 -21.52 -8.09 5.97
N VAL A 52 -20.98 -6.94 6.33
CA VAL A 52 -21.40 -6.16 7.49
C VAL A 52 -21.81 -4.77 7.07
N GLN A 53 -22.98 -4.31 7.54
CA GLN A 53 -23.41 -2.92 7.39
C GLN A 53 -23.14 -2.14 8.65
N PHE A 54 -22.36 -1.05 8.54
CA PHE A 54 -22.12 -0.13 9.65
C PHE A 54 -23.30 0.82 9.87
N PRO A 55 -23.64 1.17 11.13
CA PRO A 55 -24.75 2.04 11.49
C PRO A 55 -24.38 3.52 11.30
N VAL A 56 -23.94 3.89 10.11
CA VAL A 56 -23.64 5.29 9.74
C VAL A 56 -24.78 5.87 8.91
N PRO A 57 -25.13 7.15 9.09
CA PRO A 57 -26.34 7.72 8.47
C PRO A 57 -26.24 7.78 6.95
N LYS A 58 -25.15 8.29 6.41
CA LYS A 58 -24.88 8.41 4.95
C LYS A 58 -23.39 8.65 4.71
N PRO A 59 -22.80 8.03 3.68
CA PRO A 59 -23.41 6.97 2.86
C PRO A 59 -23.59 5.68 3.65
N ALA A 60 -24.52 4.80 3.24
CA ALA A 60 -24.56 3.44 3.76
C ALA A 60 -23.20 2.79 3.56
N THR A 61 -22.64 2.18 4.61
CA THR A 61 -21.26 1.70 4.62
C THR A 61 -21.21 0.21 4.91
N TYR A 62 -20.53 -0.54 4.05
CA TYR A 62 -20.43 -2.00 4.13
C TYR A 62 -18.98 -2.43 4.23
N LEU A 63 -18.71 -3.43 5.08
CA LEU A 63 -17.45 -4.15 5.14
C LEU A 63 -17.62 -5.49 4.44
N ILE A 64 -16.67 -5.83 3.58
CA ILE A 64 -16.59 -7.10 2.87
C ILE A 64 -15.26 -7.78 3.25
N SER A 65 -15.36 -8.98 3.83
CA SER A 65 -14.23 -9.76 4.34
C SER A 65 -14.11 -11.16 3.72
N SER A 66 -15.04 -11.54 2.83
CA SER A 66 -14.93 -12.80 2.11
C SER A 66 -14.19 -12.69 0.78
N PRO A 67 -13.52 -13.77 0.32
CA PRO A 67 -12.92 -13.84 -1.01
C PRO A 67 -13.93 -13.64 -2.13
N ALA A 68 -15.12 -14.24 -2.02
CA ALA A 68 -16.18 -14.14 -3.03
C ALA A 68 -16.73 -12.72 -3.12
N GLY A 69 -17.01 -12.08 -1.97
CA GLY A 69 -17.46 -10.69 -1.90
C GLY A 69 -16.42 -9.71 -2.42
N ALA A 70 -15.13 -9.92 -2.09
CA ALA A 70 -14.03 -9.12 -2.63
C ALA A 70 -13.95 -9.22 -4.16
N ARG A 71 -14.08 -10.42 -4.73
CA ARG A 71 -14.12 -10.65 -6.18
C ARG A 71 -15.32 -9.94 -6.81
N GLU A 72 -16.50 -10.05 -6.18
CA GLU A 72 -17.70 -9.39 -6.69
C GLU A 72 -17.48 -7.89 -6.84
N ILE A 73 -16.98 -7.20 -5.79
CA ILE A 73 -16.77 -5.76 -5.79
C ILE A 73 -15.64 -5.32 -6.74
N LEU A 74 -14.49 -6.01 -6.69
CA LEU A 74 -13.27 -5.53 -7.34
C LEU A 74 -13.15 -5.98 -8.80
N VAL A 75 -13.79 -7.10 -9.16
CA VAL A 75 -13.70 -7.70 -10.50
C VAL A 75 -15.02 -7.60 -11.24
N ASN A 76 -16.10 -8.20 -10.71
CA ASN A 76 -17.35 -8.31 -11.43
C ASN A 76 -18.05 -6.96 -11.57
N GLN A 77 -18.15 -6.20 -10.47
CA GLN A 77 -18.84 -4.91 -10.39
C GLN A 77 -17.91 -3.70 -10.57
N HIS A 78 -16.71 -3.88 -11.17
CA HIS A 78 -15.74 -2.79 -11.28
C HIS A 78 -16.24 -1.58 -12.11
N LYS A 79 -17.20 -1.78 -13.05
CA LYS A 79 -17.82 -0.71 -13.83
C LYS A 79 -18.90 0.03 -13.04
N GLU A 80 -19.53 -0.66 -12.08
CA GLU A 80 -20.59 -0.16 -11.21
C GLU A 80 -20.04 0.44 -9.91
N THR A 81 -18.73 0.66 -9.85
CA THR A 81 -18.06 1.24 -8.69
C THR A 81 -17.07 2.34 -9.08
N SER A 82 -16.89 3.31 -8.19
CA SER A 82 -16.02 4.47 -8.34
C SER A 82 -15.04 4.59 -7.18
N LYS A 83 -13.93 5.31 -7.39
CA LYS A 83 -12.97 5.70 -6.34
C LYS A 83 -13.35 7.01 -5.62
N LYS A 84 -14.46 7.65 -5.91
CA LYS A 84 -14.92 8.87 -5.22
C LYS A 84 -15.37 8.57 -3.78
N THR A 85 -14.42 8.21 -2.94
CA THR A 85 -14.59 7.94 -1.50
C THR A 85 -13.83 8.96 -0.68
N LEU A 86 -14.16 9.09 0.61
CA LEU A 86 -13.44 9.98 1.52
C LEU A 86 -11.94 9.68 1.57
N GLN A 87 -11.57 8.39 1.54
CA GLN A 87 -10.17 7.94 1.55
C GLN A 87 -9.40 8.51 0.34
N TYR A 88 -9.89 8.28 -0.88
CA TYR A 88 -9.20 8.75 -2.08
C TYR A 88 -9.27 10.25 -2.27
N ASN A 89 -10.36 10.91 -1.83
CA ASN A 89 -10.46 12.38 -1.86
C ASN A 89 -9.43 13.03 -0.93
N ASN A 90 -9.19 12.47 0.26
CA ASN A 90 -8.15 12.96 1.16
C ASN A 90 -6.74 12.66 0.62
N LEU A 91 -6.53 11.51 0.01
CA LEU A 91 -5.25 11.16 -0.61
C LEU A 91 -4.93 12.09 -1.79
N ALA A 92 -5.93 12.47 -2.57
CA ALA A 92 -5.80 13.42 -3.69
C ALA A 92 -5.34 14.83 -3.25
N LEU A 93 -5.46 15.18 -1.96
CA LEU A 93 -4.85 16.43 -1.45
C LEU A 93 -3.32 16.41 -1.55
N VAL A 94 -2.71 15.24 -1.60
CA VAL A 94 -1.26 15.04 -1.74
C VAL A 94 -0.89 14.65 -3.17
N THR A 95 -1.51 13.61 -3.70
CA THR A 95 -1.17 13.03 -5.01
C THR A 95 -1.85 13.73 -6.19
N GLY A 96 -2.78 14.64 -5.94
CA GLY A 96 -3.61 15.22 -7.00
C GLY A 96 -4.50 14.18 -7.67
N ASP A 97 -4.79 14.38 -8.96
CA ASP A 97 -5.60 13.47 -9.78
C ASP A 97 -4.73 12.48 -10.57
N GLY A 98 -3.69 11.88 -9.94
CA GLY A 98 -2.84 10.87 -10.55
C GLY A 98 -3.52 9.49 -10.66
N LEU A 99 -2.84 8.51 -11.25
CA LEU A 99 -3.36 7.17 -11.57
C LEU A 99 -4.04 6.48 -10.36
N LEU A 100 -3.51 6.69 -9.15
CA LEU A 100 -4.02 6.08 -7.92
C LEU A 100 -5.40 6.63 -7.53
N THR A 101 -5.62 7.92 -7.66
CA THR A 101 -6.82 8.64 -7.19
C THR A 101 -7.81 8.94 -8.30
N ALA A 102 -7.36 8.95 -9.56
CA ALA A 102 -8.20 9.23 -10.73
C ALA A 102 -9.44 8.32 -10.83
N ASP A 103 -10.59 8.93 -11.13
CA ASP A 103 -11.83 8.19 -11.34
C ASP A 103 -11.93 7.63 -12.76
N THR A 104 -12.95 6.84 -13.02
CA THR A 104 -13.10 5.93 -14.16
C THR A 104 -12.84 6.57 -15.51
N GLN A 105 -13.29 7.81 -15.76
CA GLN A 105 -13.11 8.50 -17.04
C GLN A 105 -11.64 8.91 -17.28
N ALA A 106 -11.00 9.51 -16.29
CA ALA A 106 -9.60 9.95 -16.40
C ALA A 106 -8.61 8.76 -16.26
N TRP A 107 -8.98 7.75 -15.48
CA TRP A 107 -8.10 6.63 -15.16
C TRP A 107 -7.77 5.74 -16.36
N ARG A 108 -8.76 5.39 -17.21
CA ARG A 108 -8.53 4.44 -18.32
C ARG A 108 -7.50 4.92 -19.33
N PRO A 109 -7.58 6.15 -19.84
CA PRO A 109 -6.55 6.70 -20.73
C PRO A 109 -5.18 6.74 -20.08
N ARG A 110 -5.10 7.20 -18.83
CA ARG A 110 -3.85 7.24 -18.04
C ARG A 110 -3.23 5.87 -17.85
N ARG A 111 -4.03 4.89 -17.41
CA ARG A 111 -3.56 3.52 -17.25
C ARG A 111 -2.96 2.97 -18.53
N ARG A 112 -3.62 3.20 -19.68
CA ARG A 112 -3.13 2.76 -20.99
C ARG A 112 -1.82 3.44 -21.36
N MET A 113 -1.70 4.74 -21.14
CA MET A 113 -0.50 5.53 -21.41
C MET A 113 0.69 5.06 -20.57
N LEU A 114 0.48 4.79 -19.27
CA LEU A 114 1.56 4.42 -18.35
C LEU A 114 1.91 2.92 -18.37
N GLN A 115 1.02 2.07 -18.90
CA GLN A 115 1.22 0.61 -18.92
C GLN A 115 2.55 0.17 -19.55
N PRO A 116 3.04 0.78 -20.66
CA PRO A 116 4.33 0.40 -21.26
C PRO A 116 5.52 0.50 -20.31
N ALA A 117 5.55 1.48 -19.40
CA ALA A 117 6.61 1.63 -18.40
C ALA A 117 6.65 0.49 -17.35
N PHE A 118 5.67 -0.41 -17.38
CA PHE A 118 5.58 -1.58 -16.49
C PHE A 118 5.55 -2.90 -17.27
N HIS A 119 5.99 -2.92 -18.52
CA HIS A 119 6.19 -4.15 -19.26
C HIS A 119 7.45 -4.87 -18.81
N GLN A 120 7.56 -6.15 -19.11
CA GLN A 120 8.60 -7.04 -18.60
C GLN A 120 10.03 -6.53 -18.91
N GLU A 121 10.24 -5.93 -20.08
CA GLU A 121 11.53 -5.33 -20.48
C GLU A 121 11.93 -4.20 -19.53
N MET A 122 10.98 -3.30 -19.21
CA MET A 122 11.21 -2.18 -18.29
C MET A 122 11.44 -2.66 -16.85
N ILE A 123 10.71 -3.71 -16.42
CA ILE A 123 10.93 -4.36 -15.13
C ILE A 123 12.35 -4.96 -15.06
N SER A 124 12.83 -5.58 -16.12
CA SER A 124 14.20 -6.10 -16.18
C SER A 124 15.25 -4.98 -16.08
N LEU A 125 14.99 -3.81 -16.68
CA LEU A 125 15.87 -2.65 -16.55
C LEU A 125 15.88 -2.09 -15.12
N SER A 126 14.77 -2.18 -14.39
CA SER A 126 14.70 -1.74 -12.99
C SER A 126 15.57 -2.58 -12.05
N GLN A 127 15.93 -3.82 -12.43
CA GLN A 127 16.80 -4.70 -11.66
C GLN A 127 18.14 -4.03 -11.33
N HIS A 128 18.72 -3.32 -12.29
CA HIS A 128 19.97 -2.57 -12.09
C HIS A 128 19.85 -1.53 -10.96
N HIS A 129 18.72 -0.83 -10.84
CA HIS A 129 18.51 0.13 -9.76
C HIS A 129 18.35 -0.54 -8.40
N VAL A 130 17.78 -1.76 -8.35
CA VAL A 130 17.76 -2.58 -7.13
C VAL A 130 19.18 -2.95 -6.70
N GLU A 131 20.01 -3.41 -7.64
CA GLU A 131 21.41 -3.76 -7.36
C GLU A 131 22.21 -2.56 -6.86
N LEU A 132 22.05 -1.38 -7.48
CA LEU A 132 22.70 -0.15 -7.04
C LEU A 132 22.27 0.28 -5.62
N GLY A 133 20.97 0.29 -5.35
CA GLY A 133 20.45 0.65 -4.03
C GLY A 133 20.92 -0.33 -2.94
N LEU A 134 20.93 -1.64 -3.24
CA LEU A 134 21.47 -2.65 -2.34
C LEU A 134 22.95 -2.47 -2.07
N ALA A 135 23.76 -2.18 -3.11
CA ALA A 135 25.18 -1.93 -2.94
C ALA A 135 25.45 -0.74 -2.00
N LYS A 136 24.72 0.37 -2.15
CA LYS A 136 24.81 1.53 -1.25
C LYS A 136 24.43 1.18 0.18
N LEU A 137 23.30 0.49 0.36
CA LEU A 137 22.83 0.04 1.68
C LEU A 137 23.86 -0.85 2.37
N GLU A 138 24.45 -1.82 1.65
CA GLU A 138 25.43 -2.73 2.19
C GLU A 138 26.74 -2.03 2.57
N ILE A 139 27.18 -1.02 1.83
CA ILE A 139 28.31 -0.17 2.22
C ILE A 139 28.03 0.53 3.55
N HIS A 140 26.87 1.15 3.70
CA HIS A 140 26.44 1.78 4.94
C HIS A 140 26.41 0.79 6.12
N TRP A 141 25.89 -0.41 5.90
CA TRP A 141 25.83 -1.45 6.94
C TRP A 141 27.22 -1.99 7.29
N GLN A 142 28.14 -2.10 6.29
CA GLN A 142 29.52 -2.49 6.55
C GLN A 142 30.26 -1.45 7.40
N GLU A 143 30.08 -0.17 7.12
CA GLU A 143 30.62 0.92 7.94
C GLU A 143 30.06 0.90 9.36
N ALA A 144 28.74 0.77 9.50
CA ALA A 144 28.06 0.72 10.78
C ALA A 144 28.48 -0.49 11.64
N THR A 145 28.86 -1.61 11.00
CA THR A 145 29.27 -2.86 11.68
C THR A 145 30.78 -3.05 11.76
N ALA A 146 31.58 -2.08 11.36
CA ALA A 146 33.05 -2.17 11.36
C ALA A 146 33.63 -2.47 12.76
N ALA A 147 33.00 -1.99 13.82
CA ALA A 147 33.37 -2.26 15.21
C ALA A 147 32.65 -3.48 15.82
N GLY A 148 31.81 -4.19 15.10
CA GLY A 148 31.01 -5.34 15.52
C GLY A 148 29.53 -5.18 15.24
N PRO A 149 28.70 -6.15 15.72
CA PRO A 149 27.26 -6.12 15.51
C PRO A 149 26.63 -4.81 15.98
N THR A 150 25.72 -4.25 15.19
CA THR A 150 25.05 -2.97 15.51
C THR A 150 23.54 -3.09 15.43
N ILE A 151 22.84 -2.12 16.01
CA ILE A 151 21.38 -2.03 15.95
C ILE A 151 21.00 -0.98 14.93
N ILE A 152 20.10 -1.35 14.01
CA ILE A 152 19.51 -0.46 13.02
C ILE A 152 17.99 -0.49 13.13
N ASP A 153 17.34 0.55 12.60
CA ASP A 153 15.90 0.51 12.34
C ASP A 153 15.66 -0.03 10.93
N MET A 154 15.16 -1.28 10.84
CA MET A 154 14.87 -1.93 9.55
C MET A 154 13.77 -1.21 8.78
N ASP A 155 12.78 -0.65 9.47
CA ASP A 155 11.70 0.09 8.81
C ASP A 155 12.24 1.34 8.09
N GLN A 156 13.13 2.10 8.76
CA GLN A 156 13.79 3.25 8.14
C GLN A 156 14.71 2.82 6.98
N ALA A 157 15.49 1.75 7.15
CA ALA A 157 16.38 1.25 6.11
C ALA A 157 15.60 0.84 4.85
N MET A 158 14.48 0.13 5.01
CA MET A 158 13.62 -0.27 3.88
C MET A 158 12.91 0.93 3.24
N MET A 159 12.56 1.96 4.02
CA MET A 159 12.00 3.20 3.50
C MET A 159 12.98 3.93 2.58
N SER A 160 14.20 4.15 3.04
CA SER A 160 15.23 4.84 2.24
C SER A 160 15.55 4.06 0.97
N LEU A 161 15.78 2.74 1.09
CA LEU A 161 16.06 1.87 -0.05
C LEU A 161 14.94 1.87 -1.10
N ALA A 162 13.69 1.68 -0.67
CA ALA A 162 12.55 1.65 -1.60
C ALA A 162 12.34 2.98 -2.32
N LEU A 163 12.63 4.12 -1.68
CA LEU A 163 12.54 5.43 -2.33
C LEU A 163 13.64 5.61 -3.39
N GLU A 164 14.88 5.27 -3.08
CA GLU A 164 15.99 5.33 -4.03
C GLU A 164 15.71 4.46 -5.25
N ILE A 165 15.31 3.21 -5.04
CA ILE A 165 14.98 2.28 -6.13
C ILE A 165 13.81 2.82 -6.97
N THR A 166 12.74 3.30 -6.32
CA THR A 166 11.57 3.87 -7.03
C THR A 166 11.99 5.05 -7.92
N CYS A 167 12.81 5.98 -7.40
CA CYS A 167 13.26 7.13 -8.18
C CYS A 167 14.23 6.76 -9.29
N GLY A 168 15.15 5.83 -9.04
CA GLY A 168 16.03 5.30 -10.07
C GLY A 168 15.28 4.58 -11.17
N ALA A 169 14.42 3.62 -10.82
CA ALA A 169 13.74 2.76 -11.77
C ALA A 169 12.63 3.46 -12.58
N LEU A 170 11.87 4.38 -11.95
CA LEU A 170 10.74 5.04 -12.62
C LEU A 170 11.10 6.39 -13.25
N PHE A 171 12.12 7.06 -12.73
CA PHE A 171 12.48 8.41 -13.18
C PHE A 171 13.92 8.54 -13.66
N GLY A 172 14.76 7.50 -13.51
CA GLY A 172 16.15 7.51 -13.91
C GLY A 172 17.00 8.56 -13.19
N VAL A 173 16.68 8.86 -11.92
CA VAL A 173 17.37 9.88 -11.12
C VAL A 173 17.92 9.30 -9.83
N ASP A 174 19.13 9.75 -9.47
CA ASP A 174 19.71 9.53 -8.15
C ASP A 174 19.26 10.67 -7.22
N ILE A 175 18.70 10.30 -6.06
CA ILE A 175 18.17 11.24 -5.07
C ILE A 175 18.80 11.03 -3.69
N GLU A 176 20.00 10.44 -3.62
CA GLU A 176 20.64 10.05 -2.36
C GLU A 176 20.68 11.20 -1.34
N SER A 177 20.98 12.43 -1.79
CA SER A 177 21.01 13.61 -0.92
C SER A 177 19.64 14.08 -0.44
N GLU A 178 18.55 13.71 -1.10
CA GLU A 178 17.18 14.15 -0.81
C GLU A 178 16.30 13.05 -0.17
N VAL A 179 16.80 11.81 -0.06
CA VAL A 179 16.02 10.64 0.39
C VAL A 179 15.33 10.89 1.73
N ASP A 180 16.05 11.38 2.73
CA ASP A 180 15.51 11.62 4.07
C ASP A 180 14.43 12.72 4.05
N GLU A 181 14.65 13.78 3.26
CA GLU A 181 13.69 14.89 3.16
C GLU A 181 12.41 14.45 2.45
N ILE A 182 12.50 13.71 1.36
CA ILE A 182 11.35 13.21 0.59
C ILE A 182 10.59 12.18 1.41
N THR A 183 11.30 11.26 2.09
CA THR A 183 10.69 10.27 3.00
C THR A 183 9.91 10.95 4.12
N ALA A 184 10.53 11.90 4.84
CA ALA A 184 9.88 12.64 5.92
C ALA A 184 8.69 13.46 5.42
N ALA A 185 8.78 14.05 4.23
CA ALA A 185 7.69 14.80 3.61
C ALA A 185 6.52 13.86 3.25
N THR A 186 6.80 12.71 2.62
CA THR A 186 5.80 11.71 2.27
C THR A 186 5.05 11.23 3.50
N LEU A 187 5.74 10.78 4.54
CA LEU A 187 5.13 10.32 5.78
C LEU A 187 4.30 11.43 6.46
N THR A 188 4.81 12.66 6.52
CA THR A 188 4.09 13.79 7.10
C THR A 188 2.79 14.09 6.32
N ALA A 189 2.83 14.07 5.00
CA ALA A 189 1.67 14.30 4.15
C ALA A 189 0.62 13.20 4.34
N LEU A 190 1.03 11.92 4.36
CA LEU A 190 0.16 10.76 4.53
C LEU A 190 -0.46 10.68 5.94
N HIS A 191 0.31 10.97 6.99
CA HIS A 191 -0.25 11.13 8.34
C HIS A 191 -1.31 12.25 8.37
N GLY A 192 -1.10 13.36 7.65
CA GLY A 192 -2.09 14.42 7.48
C GLY A 192 -3.37 13.93 6.81
N VAL A 193 -3.26 13.09 5.78
CA VAL A 193 -4.40 12.44 5.09
C VAL A 193 -5.21 11.59 6.08
N VAL A 194 -4.54 10.73 6.85
CA VAL A 194 -5.21 9.85 7.83
C VAL A 194 -5.86 10.63 8.95
N ALA A 195 -5.16 11.61 9.52
CA ALA A 195 -5.71 12.47 10.58
C ALA A 195 -6.99 13.18 10.12
N ARG A 196 -7.02 13.64 8.86
CA ARG A 196 -8.22 14.26 8.27
C ARG A 196 -9.34 13.25 8.06
N ALA A 197 -9.02 12.06 7.56
CA ALA A 197 -10.01 10.99 7.35
C ALA A 197 -10.67 10.53 8.68
N ARG A 198 -9.92 10.55 9.78
CA ARG A 198 -10.39 10.20 11.13
C ARG A 198 -11.12 11.33 11.84
N ASN A 199 -11.03 12.58 11.35
CA ASN A 199 -11.65 13.75 11.96
C ASN A 199 -12.75 14.33 11.05
N PRO A 200 -14.04 14.07 11.33
CA PRO A 200 -15.16 14.60 10.55
C PRO A 200 -15.26 16.14 10.59
N LEU A 201 -14.62 16.79 11.58
CA LEU A 201 -14.56 18.26 11.73
C LEU A 201 -13.27 18.85 11.17
N ALA A 202 -12.51 18.10 10.36
CA ALA A 202 -11.28 18.60 9.76
C ALA A 202 -11.55 19.81 8.88
N LEU A 203 -10.98 20.96 9.24
CA LEU A 203 -11.13 22.20 8.49
C LEU A 203 -10.48 22.09 7.10
N PRO A 204 -11.00 22.76 6.07
CA PRO A 204 -10.40 22.81 4.75
C PRO A 204 -8.90 23.14 4.81
N LEU A 205 -8.11 22.59 3.89
CA LEU A 205 -6.64 22.78 3.89
C LEU A 205 -6.25 24.27 3.76
N LEU A 206 -7.13 25.12 3.24
CA LEU A 206 -6.92 26.55 3.14
C LEU A 206 -6.85 27.26 4.50
N VAL A 207 -7.52 26.73 5.52
CA VAL A 207 -7.50 27.31 6.89
C VAL A 207 -6.12 27.05 7.52
N PRO A 208 -5.39 28.07 8.01
CA PRO A 208 -4.01 27.94 8.47
C PRO A 208 -3.89 27.37 9.90
N THR A 209 -4.44 26.17 10.13
CA THR A 209 -4.19 25.44 11.38
C THR A 209 -2.76 24.89 11.40
N PRO A 210 -2.15 24.65 12.59
CA PRO A 210 -0.82 24.04 12.67
C PRO A 210 -0.69 22.73 11.87
N ALA A 211 -1.71 21.86 11.93
CA ALA A 211 -1.76 20.60 11.18
C ALA A 211 -1.81 20.85 9.66
N ASN A 212 -2.66 21.77 9.20
CA ASN A 212 -2.75 22.12 7.77
C ASN A 212 -1.47 22.77 7.27
N LEU A 213 -0.82 23.63 8.07
CA LEU A 213 0.46 24.25 7.71
C LEU A 213 1.58 23.19 7.61
N LYS A 214 1.62 22.21 8.54
CA LYS A 214 2.57 21.08 8.47
C LYS A 214 2.36 20.28 7.20
N MET A 215 1.12 19.93 6.88
CA MET A 215 0.77 19.19 5.66
C MET A 215 1.11 19.97 4.39
N LYS A 216 0.80 21.27 4.33
CA LYS A 216 1.17 22.12 3.18
C LYS A 216 2.68 22.20 2.95
N ARG A 217 3.47 22.30 4.03
CA ARG A 217 4.94 22.30 3.94
C ARG A 217 5.45 20.95 3.37
N ALA A 218 4.87 19.84 3.81
CA ALA A 218 5.21 18.52 3.30
C ALA A 218 4.88 18.38 1.81
N ILE A 219 3.69 18.80 1.38
CA ILE A 219 3.29 18.83 -0.03
C ILE A 219 4.26 19.69 -0.86
N LYS A 220 4.64 20.88 -0.37
CA LYS A 220 5.60 21.75 -1.06
C LYS A 220 6.97 21.08 -1.24
N LYS A 221 7.43 20.29 -0.26
CA LYS A 221 8.68 19.53 -0.38
C LYS A 221 8.58 18.46 -1.47
N LEU A 222 7.44 17.78 -1.58
CA LEU A 222 7.19 16.86 -2.69
C LEU A 222 7.14 17.56 -4.04
N ASP A 223 6.57 18.77 -4.12
CA ASP A 223 6.57 19.58 -5.35
C ASP A 223 8.00 20.00 -5.73
N ASN A 224 8.86 20.30 -4.77
CA ASN A 224 10.27 20.57 -5.02
C ASN A 224 10.99 19.32 -5.55
N ALA A 225 10.73 18.13 -4.98
CA ALA A 225 11.27 16.88 -5.48
C ALA A 225 10.88 16.62 -6.95
N VAL A 226 9.61 16.86 -7.30
CA VAL A 226 9.14 16.79 -8.71
C VAL A 226 9.95 17.73 -9.60
N THR A 227 10.21 18.96 -9.14
CA THR A 227 11.00 19.93 -9.90
C THR A 227 12.43 19.44 -10.11
N LEU A 228 13.05 18.86 -9.10
CA LEU A 228 14.41 18.28 -9.18
C LEU A 228 14.44 17.11 -10.16
N ILE A 229 13.48 16.19 -10.08
CA ILE A 229 13.37 15.02 -10.97
C ILE A 229 13.26 15.46 -12.44
N ILE A 230 12.41 16.44 -12.75
CA ILE A 230 12.23 16.96 -14.10
C ILE A 230 13.49 17.70 -14.58
N ALA A 231 14.14 18.48 -13.71
CA ALA A 231 15.37 19.21 -14.05
C ALA A 231 16.52 18.27 -14.33
N ALA A 232 16.69 17.20 -13.55
CA ALA A 232 17.72 16.18 -13.76
C ALA A 232 17.53 15.49 -15.13
N ARG A 233 16.28 15.21 -15.53
CA ARG A 233 15.98 14.65 -16.85
C ARG A 233 16.30 15.65 -17.96
N ALA A 234 15.98 16.94 -17.80
CA ALA A 234 16.25 17.97 -18.79
C ALA A 234 17.76 18.15 -19.05
N ALA A 235 18.59 17.95 -18.03
CA ALA A 235 20.06 17.97 -18.15
C ALA A 235 20.62 16.76 -18.93
N ASN A 236 19.89 15.64 -18.98
CA ASN A 236 20.29 14.36 -19.57
C ASN A 236 19.36 13.94 -20.73
N GLN A 237 18.95 14.89 -21.57
CA GLN A 237 18.06 14.61 -22.69
C GLN A 237 18.70 13.66 -23.72
N LEU A 238 17.94 12.62 -24.10
CA LEU A 238 18.25 11.76 -25.24
C LEU A 238 17.56 12.29 -26.50
N PRO A 239 18.05 11.88 -27.71
CA PRO A 239 17.34 12.13 -28.95
C PRO A 239 15.91 11.62 -28.89
N ALA A 240 14.97 12.31 -29.56
CA ALA A 240 13.54 11.90 -29.62
C ALA A 240 13.32 10.48 -30.19
N THR A 241 14.30 9.96 -30.94
CA THR A 241 14.29 8.60 -31.51
C THR A 241 14.80 7.52 -30.53
N ALA A 242 15.25 7.90 -29.32
CA ALA A 242 15.69 6.92 -28.35
C ALA A 242 14.51 6.10 -27.79
N PRO A 243 14.71 4.80 -27.48
CA PRO A 243 13.66 4.01 -26.87
C PRO A 243 13.26 4.56 -25.50
N ILE A 244 12.00 4.34 -25.09
CA ILE A 244 11.51 4.67 -23.73
C ILE A 244 12.38 3.94 -22.72
N ARG A 245 12.96 4.68 -21.77
CA ARG A 245 13.86 4.15 -20.73
C ARG A 245 13.12 3.90 -19.42
N ASP A 246 12.14 4.74 -19.12
CA ASP A 246 11.41 4.72 -17.85
C ASP A 246 10.07 5.45 -17.97
N MET A 247 9.36 5.56 -16.86
CA MET A 247 8.05 6.21 -16.82
C MET A 247 8.13 7.73 -17.07
N LEU A 248 9.25 8.38 -16.70
CA LEU A 248 9.39 9.82 -16.89
C LEU A 248 9.44 10.19 -18.38
N ASP A 249 10.06 9.34 -19.23
CA ASP A 249 10.01 9.53 -20.67
C ASP A 249 8.56 9.50 -21.20
N VAL A 250 7.73 8.59 -20.69
CA VAL A 250 6.30 8.53 -21.06
C VAL A 250 5.56 9.80 -20.61
N LEU A 251 5.84 10.30 -19.41
CA LEU A 251 5.17 11.49 -18.87
C LEU A 251 5.56 12.79 -19.59
N LEU A 252 6.79 12.87 -20.10
CA LEU A 252 7.34 14.05 -20.76
C LEU A 252 7.24 13.99 -22.28
N ASP A 253 6.69 12.91 -22.85
CA ASP A 253 6.57 12.72 -24.29
C ASP A 253 5.67 13.82 -24.91
N PRO A 254 6.21 14.70 -25.78
CA PRO A 254 5.44 15.75 -26.44
C PRO A 254 4.56 15.21 -27.57
N ASP A 255 4.86 14.00 -28.07
CA ASP A 255 4.18 13.37 -29.20
C ASP A 255 2.98 12.50 -28.75
N LEU A 256 2.65 12.52 -27.46
CA LEU A 256 1.42 11.91 -26.98
C LEU A 256 0.20 12.50 -27.72
N GLU A 257 -0.78 11.65 -28.03
CA GLU A 257 -2.06 12.06 -28.61
C GLU A 257 -2.70 13.24 -27.84
N THR A 258 -2.48 13.29 -26.52
CA THR A 258 -2.81 14.43 -25.65
C THR A 258 -1.65 14.65 -24.68
N PRO A 259 -0.75 15.60 -24.94
CA PRO A 259 0.36 15.92 -24.03
C PRO A 259 -0.14 16.29 -22.63
N LEU A 260 0.59 15.84 -21.61
CA LEU A 260 0.21 16.11 -20.23
C LEU A 260 0.56 17.54 -19.83
N SER A 261 -0.34 18.18 -19.09
CA SER A 261 -0.04 19.45 -18.43
C SER A 261 0.99 19.26 -17.31
N LYS A 262 1.70 20.32 -16.94
CA LYS A 262 2.66 20.31 -15.80
C LYS A 262 2.02 19.78 -14.52
N GLN A 263 0.74 20.10 -14.27
CA GLN A 263 0.01 19.61 -13.10
C GLN A 263 -0.21 18.10 -13.16
N GLN A 264 -0.57 17.56 -14.33
CA GLN A 264 -0.77 16.14 -14.52
C GLN A 264 0.55 15.35 -14.37
N ILE A 265 1.66 15.87 -14.91
CA ILE A 265 3.00 15.29 -14.73
C ILE A 265 3.36 15.27 -13.24
N ARG A 266 3.18 16.40 -12.54
CA ARG A 266 3.39 16.48 -11.09
C ARG A 266 2.57 15.46 -10.33
N ASP A 267 1.28 15.33 -10.64
CA ASP A 267 0.36 14.43 -9.95
C ASP A 267 0.76 12.96 -10.15
N GLU A 268 1.23 12.59 -11.34
CA GLU A 268 1.73 11.24 -11.58
C GLU A 268 3.07 10.98 -10.84
N ILE A 269 4.04 11.88 -10.92
CA ILE A 269 5.32 11.70 -10.21
C ILE A 269 5.10 11.53 -8.71
N VAL A 270 4.30 12.42 -8.08
CA VAL A 270 3.98 12.30 -6.64
C VAL A 270 3.20 11.03 -6.34
N THR A 271 2.27 10.64 -7.23
CA THR A 271 1.53 9.38 -7.09
C THR A 271 2.48 8.19 -7.04
N PHE A 272 3.46 8.12 -7.93
CA PHE A 272 4.39 6.99 -7.99
C PHE A 272 5.45 7.03 -6.88
N ILE A 273 5.90 8.21 -6.44
CA ILE A 273 6.72 8.33 -5.22
C ILE A 273 5.96 7.74 -4.03
N VAL A 274 4.72 8.17 -3.80
CA VAL A 274 3.91 7.66 -2.67
C VAL A 274 3.61 6.17 -2.81
N ALA A 275 3.20 5.72 -3.99
CA ALA A 275 2.74 4.34 -4.20
C ALA A 275 3.89 3.33 -4.25
N GLY A 276 5.04 3.66 -4.84
CA GLY A 276 6.19 2.76 -4.96
C GLY A 276 7.01 2.67 -3.66
N HIS A 277 7.22 3.80 -3.01
CA HIS A 277 8.08 3.90 -1.83
C HIS A 277 7.46 3.23 -0.59
N GLU A 278 6.33 3.74 -0.11
CA GLU A 278 5.79 3.35 1.19
C GLU A 278 5.25 1.91 1.21
N THR A 279 4.69 1.44 0.10
CA THR A 279 4.11 0.09 0.04
C THR A 279 5.17 -1.00 0.00
N VAL A 280 6.24 -0.80 -0.76
CA VAL A 280 7.37 -1.75 -0.85
C VAL A 280 8.13 -1.78 0.48
N ALA A 281 8.42 -0.62 1.07
CA ALA A 281 9.05 -0.52 2.38
C ALA A 281 8.25 -1.26 3.45
N SER A 282 6.93 -1.02 3.52
CA SER A 282 6.04 -1.73 4.44
C SER A 282 6.09 -3.25 4.25
N ALA A 283 5.99 -3.73 3.00
CA ALA A 283 6.05 -5.15 2.69
C ALA A 283 7.37 -5.78 3.14
N LEU A 284 8.50 -5.13 2.86
CA LEU A 284 9.83 -5.59 3.27
C LEU A 284 10.02 -5.57 4.78
N THR A 285 9.58 -4.50 5.45
CA THR A 285 9.65 -4.40 6.91
C THR A 285 8.92 -5.56 7.58
N TRP A 286 7.70 -5.86 7.14
CA TRP A 286 6.94 -6.98 7.70
C TRP A 286 7.48 -8.35 7.27
N ALA A 287 8.09 -8.48 6.09
CA ALA A 287 8.80 -9.69 5.70
C ALA A 287 9.99 -9.95 6.64
N TRP A 288 10.79 -8.92 6.95
CA TRP A 288 11.88 -9.04 7.92
C TRP A 288 11.38 -9.35 9.32
N TYR A 289 10.29 -8.70 9.78
CA TYR A 289 9.66 -9.04 11.05
C TYR A 289 9.31 -10.54 11.14
N LEU A 290 8.65 -11.05 10.10
CA LEU A 290 8.27 -12.45 10.03
C LEU A 290 9.50 -13.38 10.00
N LEU A 291 10.54 -13.02 9.27
CA LEU A 291 11.76 -13.82 9.20
C LEU A 291 12.52 -13.85 10.55
N VAL A 292 12.69 -12.70 11.20
CA VAL A 292 13.43 -12.66 12.48
C VAL A 292 12.65 -13.32 13.64
N THR A 293 11.32 -13.39 13.53
CA THR A 293 10.47 -14.10 14.49
C THR A 293 10.25 -15.58 14.15
N ASN A 294 10.69 -16.03 12.95
CA ASN A 294 10.61 -17.41 12.47
C ASN A 294 11.98 -17.91 12.00
N PRO A 295 12.92 -18.24 12.92
CA PRO A 295 14.31 -18.58 12.56
C PRO A 295 14.43 -19.75 11.56
N THR A 296 13.49 -20.68 11.59
CA THR A 296 13.47 -21.81 10.64
C THR A 296 13.26 -21.32 9.20
N GLU A 297 12.34 -20.37 8.97
CA GLU A 297 12.10 -19.80 7.65
C GLU A 297 13.25 -18.89 7.21
N MET A 298 13.85 -18.14 8.15
CA MET A 298 15.07 -17.38 7.89
C MET A 298 16.19 -18.30 7.40
N LYS A 299 16.45 -19.41 8.07
CA LYS A 299 17.45 -20.41 7.65
C LYS A 299 17.15 -20.99 6.27
N LYS A 300 15.89 -21.37 6.01
CA LYS A 300 15.47 -21.86 4.68
C LYS A 300 15.72 -20.82 3.58
N LEU A 301 15.49 -19.53 3.83
CA LEU A 301 15.77 -18.45 2.89
C LEU A 301 17.28 -18.28 2.68
N GLN A 302 18.08 -18.36 3.73
CA GLN A 302 19.54 -18.27 3.66
C GLN A 302 20.18 -19.42 2.86
N GLU A 303 19.63 -20.62 2.98
CA GLU A 303 20.08 -21.80 2.23
C GLU A 303 19.58 -21.81 0.78
N ARG A 304 18.41 -21.23 0.54
CA ARG A 304 17.71 -21.23 -0.76
C ARG A 304 17.12 -19.85 -1.06
N PRO A 305 17.94 -18.90 -1.58
CA PRO A 305 17.52 -17.51 -1.81
C PRO A 305 16.38 -17.37 -2.83
N GLU A 306 16.21 -18.35 -3.71
CA GLU A 306 15.06 -18.42 -4.63
C GLU A 306 13.70 -18.49 -3.93
N ARG A 307 13.68 -18.83 -2.64
CA ARG A 307 12.46 -18.78 -1.80
C ARG A 307 12.02 -17.37 -1.43
N ALA A 308 12.81 -16.33 -1.73
CA ALA A 308 12.48 -14.94 -1.35
C ALA A 308 11.11 -14.49 -1.87
N ASN A 309 10.72 -14.92 -3.07
CA ASN A 309 9.39 -14.65 -3.60
C ASN A 309 8.26 -15.30 -2.76
N LEU A 310 8.45 -16.52 -2.27
CA LEU A 310 7.47 -17.20 -1.40
C LEU A 310 7.34 -16.46 -0.06
N VAL A 311 8.48 -16.06 0.53
CA VAL A 311 8.55 -15.27 1.77
C VAL A 311 7.81 -13.95 1.61
N LEU A 312 8.11 -13.20 0.54
CA LEU A 312 7.47 -11.91 0.27
C LEU A 312 5.96 -12.07 0.04
N THR A 313 5.56 -13.09 -0.72
CA THR A 313 4.15 -13.36 -1.04
C THR A 313 3.36 -13.68 0.24
N GLU A 314 3.92 -14.47 1.14
CA GLU A 314 3.28 -14.78 2.42
C GLU A 314 3.29 -13.57 3.38
N ALA A 315 4.35 -12.78 3.37
CA ALA A 315 4.39 -11.52 4.14
C ALA A 315 3.30 -10.54 3.66
N LEU A 316 3.12 -10.38 2.36
CA LEU A 316 2.04 -9.58 1.76
C LEU A 316 0.65 -10.11 2.10
N ARG A 317 0.50 -11.42 2.32
CA ARG A 317 -0.75 -12.00 2.79
C ARG A 317 -1.03 -11.62 4.25
N LEU A 318 -0.05 -11.79 5.13
CA LEU A 318 -0.20 -11.52 6.57
C LEU A 318 -0.26 -10.03 6.88
N TYR A 319 0.54 -9.23 6.20
CA TYR A 319 0.66 -7.78 6.40
C TYR A 319 0.52 -7.02 5.07
N PRO A 320 -0.67 -7.03 4.44
CA PRO A 320 -0.87 -6.31 3.18
C PRO A 320 -0.74 -4.81 3.42
N PRO A 321 0.20 -4.10 2.76
CA PRO A 321 0.36 -2.66 2.92
C PRO A 321 -0.97 -1.90 2.74
N ALA A 322 -1.71 -2.22 1.67
CA ALA A 322 -3.06 -1.71 1.45
C ALA A 322 -4.08 -2.61 2.17
N TRP A 323 -4.28 -2.39 3.47
CA TRP A 323 -5.14 -3.20 4.34
C TRP A 323 -6.65 -2.99 4.13
N VAL A 324 -7.05 -1.88 3.48
CA VAL A 324 -8.43 -1.57 3.06
C VAL A 324 -8.45 -0.99 1.65
N ILE A 325 -9.46 -1.37 0.88
CA ILE A 325 -9.75 -0.87 -0.46
C ILE A 325 -11.18 -0.36 -0.46
N THR A 326 -11.40 0.92 -0.71
CA THR A 326 -12.74 1.48 -0.71
C THR A 326 -13.29 1.69 -2.11
N ARG A 327 -14.61 1.53 -2.24
CA ARG A 327 -15.38 1.83 -3.46
C ARG A 327 -16.67 2.52 -3.10
N ARG A 328 -17.14 3.39 -3.99
CA ARG A 328 -18.51 3.92 -3.97
C ARG A 328 -19.32 3.18 -5.03
N THR A 329 -20.47 2.66 -4.68
CA THR A 329 -21.37 2.02 -5.64
C THR A 329 -22.09 3.08 -6.48
N LEU A 330 -22.18 2.83 -7.79
CA LEU A 330 -22.90 3.70 -8.74
C LEU A 330 -24.34 3.20 -8.95
N SER A 331 -24.54 1.89 -8.89
CA SER A 331 -25.82 1.21 -8.95
C SER A 331 -26.02 0.27 -7.76
N GLU A 332 -27.22 -0.24 -7.60
CA GLU A 332 -27.52 -1.30 -6.63
C GLU A 332 -27.10 -2.66 -7.20
N PHE A 333 -26.51 -3.51 -6.36
CA PHE A 333 -26.18 -4.90 -6.69
C PHE A 333 -26.16 -5.78 -5.43
N THR A 334 -26.04 -7.09 -5.63
CA THR A 334 -26.06 -8.07 -4.53
C THR A 334 -24.67 -8.64 -4.28
N VAL A 335 -24.27 -8.75 -3.00
CA VAL A 335 -23.05 -9.41 -2.54
C VAL A 335 -23.42 -10.47 -1.52
N GLU A 336 -23.13 -11.74 -1.82
CA GLU A 336 -23.42 -12.89 -0.93
C GLU A 336 -24.86 -12.89 -0.36
N GLY A 337 -25.84 -12.54 -1.19
CA GLY A 337 -27.25 -12.50 -0.82
C GLY A 337 -27.72 -11.21 -0.13
N PHE A 338 -26.83 -10.24 0.09
CA PHE A 338 -27.17 -8.95 0.68
C PHE A 338 -27.21 -7.85 -0.38
N THR A 339 -28.25 -7.04 -0.36
CA THR A 339 -28.40 -5.89 -1.27
C THR A 339 -27.52 -4.74 -0.81
N ILE A 340 -26.64 -4.25 -1.69
CA ILE A 340 -25.83 -3.06 -1.51
C ILE A 340 -26.43 -1.94 -2.36
N PRO A 341 -27.06 -0.94 -1.76
CA PRO A 341 -27.71 0.15 -2.51
C PRO A 341 -26.71 1.02 -3.30
N ALA A 342 -27.20 1.71 -4.30
CA ALA A 342 -26.44 2.76 -4.98
C ALA A 342 -25.97 3.84 -3.99
N ASN A 343 -24.84 4.49 -4.31
CA ASN A 343 -24.19 5.50 -3.48
C ASN A 343 -23.70 5.02 -2.10
N SER A 344 -23.54 3.71 -1.90
CA SER A 344 -22.95 3.13 -0.70
C SER A 344 -21.41 3.22 -0.73
N LEU A 345 -20.81 3.30 0.45
CA LEU A 345 -19.38 3.08 0.65
C LEU A 345 -19.15 1.59 0.92
N VAL A 346 -18.34 0.94 0.11
CA VAL A 346 -17.93 -0.44 0.31
C VAL A 346 -16.46 -0.48 0.67
N ILE A 347 -16.14 -1.14 1.78
CA ILE A 347 -14.80 -1.38 2.29
C ILE A 347 -14.49 -2.86 2.08
N VAL A 348 -13.60 -3.18 1.16
CA VAL A 348 -12.99 -4.51 1.03
C VAL A 348 -11.70 -4.49 1.83
N SER A 349 -11.55 -5.42 2.78
CA SER A 349 -10.34 -5.47 3.61
C SER A 349 -9.44 -6.64 3.22
N PRO A 350 -8.31 -6.41 2.50
CA PRO A 350 -7.30 -7.44 2.30
C PRO A 350 -6.83 -8.07 3.61
N TRP A 351 -6.67 -7.26 4.69
CA TRP A 351 -6.34 -7.76 6.01
C TRP A 351 -7.28 -8.88 6.50
N LEU A 352 -8.58 -8.72 6.34
CA LEU A 352 -9.57 -9.72 6.73
C LEU A 352 -9.70 -10.85 5.70
N VAL A 353 -9.73 -10.54 4.41
CA VAL A 353 -9.82 -11.53 3.33
C VAL A 353 -8.65 -12.52 3.40
N HIS A 354 -7.45 -12.05 3.71
CA HIS A 354 -6.26 -12.89 3.85
C HIS A 354 -6.24 -13.72 5.15
N ARG A 355 -7.13 -13.43 6.09
CA ARG A 355 -7.32 -14.17 7.35
C ARG A 355 -8.57 -15.05 7.35
N ASN A 356 -9.34 -15.01 6.27
CA ASN A 356 -10.58 -15.75 6.17
C ASN A 356 -10.31 -17.25 5.95
N GLN A 357 -10.77 -18.08 6.89
CA GLN A 357 -10.59 -19.54 6.87
C GLN A 357 -11.27 -20.22 5.68
N LYS A 358 -12.20 -19.56 4.98
CA LYS A 358 -12.80 -20.06 3.74
C LYS A 358 -11.79 -20.13 2.58
N ALA A 359 -10.70 -19.36 2.64
CA ALA A 359 -9.66 -19.30 1.63
C ALA A 359 -8.30 -19.79 2.13
N TRP A 360 -8.04 -19.70 3.43
CA TRP A 360 -6.72 -19.92 4.00
C TRP A 360 -6.77 -20.93 5.16
N GLU A 361 -6.08 -22.03 5.00
CA GLU A 361 -5.79 -22.95 6.09
C GLU A 361 -4.73 -22.32 7.01
N GLN A 362 -4.90 -22.43 8.34
CA GLN A 362 -4.00 -21.83 9.33
C GLN A 362 -3.67 -20.35 9.00
N PRO A 363 -4.67 -19.47 8.91
CA PRO A 363 -4.53 -18.15 8.28
C PRO A 363 -3.58 -17.19 9.02
N LEU A 364 -3.29 -17.45 10.31
CA LEU A 364 -2.40 -16.59 11.11
C LEU A 364 -0.94 -17.08 11.15
N GLN A 365 -0.66 -18.26 10.60
CA GLN A 365 0.70 -18.79 10.56
C GLN A 365 1.46 -18.30 9.34
N PHE A 366 2.75 -18.05 9.53
CA PHE A 366 3.69 -17.70 8.46
C PHE A 366 4.21 -18.98 7.80
N LEU A 367 3.67 -19.31 6.66
CA LEU A 367 3.93 -20.55 5.91
C LEU A 367 4.21 -20.22 4.43
N PRO A 368 5.42 -19.79 4.06
CA PRO A 368 5.76 -19.45 2.68
C PRO A 368 5.51 -20.59 1.69
N GLU A 369 5.63 -21.84 2.12
CA GLU A 369 5.41 -23.04 1.30
C GLU A 369 4.00 -23.17 0.74
N ARG A 370 3.01 -22.48 1.30
CA ARG A 370 1.65 -22.47 0.73
C ARG A 370 1.57 -21.90 -0.70
N PHE A 371 2.60 -21.17 -1.12
CA PHE A 371 2.71 -20.60 -2.45
C PHE A 371 3.57 -21.40 -3.43
N GLU A 372 4.14 -22.53 -3.02
CA GLU A 372 4.94 -23.40 -3.91
C GLU A 372 4.13 -23.96 -5.08
N THR A 373 2.84 -24.20 -4.89
CA THR A 373 1.91 -24.68 -5.92
C THR A 373 1.19 -23.56 -6.68
N GLY A 374 1.62 -22.31 -6.47
CA GLY A 374 1.03 -21.12 -7.07
C GLY A 374 0.14 -20.31 -6.12
N THR A 375 -0.26 -19.14 -6.57
CA THR A 375 -1.10 -18.23 -5.78
C THR A 375 -2.57 -18.60 -5.90
N PRO A 376 -3.32 -18.74 -4.80
CA PRO A 376 -4.76 -18.98 -4.85
C PRO A 376 -5.48 -17.88 -5.63
N GLN A 377 -6.31 -18.25 -6.62
CA GLN A 377 -7.05 -17.28 -7.45
C GLN A 377 -8.08 -16.46 -6.67
N LEU A 378 -8.57 -16.99 -5.55
CA LEU A 378 -9.53 -16.35 -4.68
C LEU A 378 -8.90 -16.12 -3.31
N GLY A 379 -9.01 -14.90 -2.81
CA GLY A 379 -8.59 -14.57 -1.45
C GLY A 379 -7.18 -14.00 -1.32
N TYR A 380 -6.38 -13.91 -2.38
CA TYR A 380 -5.08 -13.24 -2.37
C TYR A 380 -5.16 -11.92 -3.15
N ILE A 381 -5.29 -10.80 -2.45
CA ILE A 381 -5.54 -9.48 -3.04
C ILE A 381 -4.64 -8.36 -2.47
N PRO A 382 -3.34 -8.57 -2.16
CA PRO A 382 -2.51 -7.52 -1.60
C PRO A 382 -2.28 -6.37 -2.59
N PHE A 383 -2.41 -6.65 -3.88
CA PHE A 383 -2.31 -5.69 -4.99
C PHE A 383 -3.68 -5.23 -5.51
N GLY A 384 -4.76 -5.50 -4.76
CA GLY A 384 -6.12 -5.35 -5.26
C GLY A 384 -6.50 -6.42 -6.28
N ALA A 385 -7.53 -6.16 -7.09
CA ALA A 385 -7.98 -7.09 -8.14
C ALA A 385 -8.70 -6.35 -9.28
N GLY A 386 -8.93 -7.09 -10.38
CA GLY A 386 -9.68 -6.62 -11.55
C GLY A 386 -8.99 -5.52 -12.32
N ALA A 387 -9.76 -4.64 -12.95
CA ALA A 387 -9.25 -3.58 -13.81
C ALA A 387 -8.31 -2.59 -13.10
N ARG A 388 -8.47 -2.44 -11.77
CA ARG A 388 -7.67 -1.55 -10.91
C ARG A 388 -6.54 -2.29 -10.17
N LEU A 389 -6.16 -3.49 -10.63
CA LEU A 389 -4.98 -4.20 -10.12
C LEU A 389 -3.74 -3.28 -10.17
N CYS A 390 -2.89 -3.37 -9.15
CA CYS A 390 -1.65 -2.57 -9.06
C CYS A 390 -0.84 -2.67 -10.37
N ILE A 391 -0.43 -1.52 -10.89
CA ILE A 391 0.36 -1.46 -12.13
C ILE A 391 1.80 -1.94 -11.90
N GLY A 392 2.35 -1.64 -10.70
CA GLY A 392 3.72 -1.99 -10.31
C GLY A 392 3.86 -3.34 -9.61
N ARG A 393 2.85 -4.23 -9.67
CA ARG A 393 2.88 -5.52 -8.97
C ARG A 393 4.14 -6.33 -9.26
N ASP A 394 4.43 -6.55 -10.53
CA ASP A 394 5.51 -7.44 -10.94
C ASP A 394 6.88 -6.84 -10.63
N MET A 395 7.01 -5.51 -10.72
CA MET A 395 8.18 -4.76 -10.28
C MET A 395 8.38 -4.86 -8.77
N ALA A 396 7.35 -4.67 -7.96
CA ALA A 396 7.42 -4.77 -6.50
C ALA A 396 7.79 -6.19 -6.02
N ILE A 397 7.31 -7.23 -6.71
CA ILE A 397 7.68 -8.62 -6.41
C ILE A 397 9.15 -8.88 -6.77
N LEU A 398 9.62 -8.43 -7.92
CA LEU A 398 11.03 -8.54 -8.32
C LEU A 398 11.92 -7.83 -7.29
N GLU A 399 11.68 -6.55 -7.06
CA GLU A 399 12.41 -5.70 -6.13
C GLU A 399 12.47 -6.31 -4.74
N GLY A 400 11.33 -6.60 -4.15
CA GLY A 400 11.26 -7.15 -2.80
C GLY A 400 11.92 -8.53 -2.67
N SER A 401 11.80 -9.38 -3.69
CA SER A 401 12.46 -10.70 -3.69
C SER A 401 13.98 -10.59 -3.79
N MET A 402 14.51 -9.70 -4.62
CA MET A 402 15.96 -9.46 -4.72
C MET A 402 16.54 -8.94 -3.42
N ILE A 403 15.86 -7.95 -2.79
CA ILE A 403 16.30 -7.36 -1.52
C ILE A 403 16.33 -8.42 -0.41
N LEU A 404 15.26 -9.21 -0.26
CA LEU A 404 15.22 -10.27 0.74
C LEU A 404 16.29 -11.35 0.52
N ALA A 405 16.46 -11.79 -0.74
CA ALA A 405 17.45 -12.81 -1.08
C ALA A 405 18.88 -12.35 -0.75
N GLN A 406 19.28 -11.18 -1.23
CA GLN A 406 20.65 -10.70 -1.08
C GLN A 406 20.97 -10.38 0.38
N LEU A 407 20.13 -9.62 1.07
CA LEU A 407 20.39 -9.25 2.46
C LEU A 407 20.38 -10.47 3.39
N ALA A 408 19.50 -11.47 3.16
CA ALA A 408 19.49 -12.70 3.94
C ALA A 408 20.75 -13.55 3.73
N GLN A 409 21.40 -13.47 2.55
CA GLN A 409 22.65 -14.17 2.28
C GLN A 409 23.87 -13.49 2.91
N HIS A 410 23.93 -12.15 2.89
CA HIS A 410 25.13 -11.41 3.28
C HIS A 410 25.13 -11.03 4.77
N TRP A 411 23.97 -10.97 5.39
CA TRP A 411 23.80 -10.43 6.76
C TRP A 411 23.11 -11.41 7.69
N ASN A 412 23.61 -11.45 8.94
CA ASN A 412 22.84 -11.97 10.06
C ASN A 412 21.95 -10.85 10.57
N ILE A 413 20.63 -11.09 10.58
CA ILE A 413 19.63 -10.13 11.01
C ILE A 413 18.82 -10.80 12.12
N GLU A 414 18.83 -10.22 13.33
CA GLU A 414 18.27 -10.82 14.52
C GLU A 414 17.30 -9.85 15.22
N ALA A 415 16.21 -10.38 15.79
CA ALA A 415 15.32 -9.61 16.64
C ALA A 415 16.04 -9.18 17.93
N ILE A 416 15.81 -7.92 18.35
CA ILE A 416 16.34 -7.44 19.64
C ILE A 416 15.45 -7.91 20.79
N HIS A 417 14.14 -7.98 20.57
CA HIS A 417 13.15 -8.41 21.54
C HIS A 417 12.17 -9.40 20.89
N ASN A 418 11.77 -10.42 21.65
CA ASN A 418 10.75 -11.40 21.21
C ASN A 418 9.30 -10.88 21.38
N SER A 419 9.10 -9.57 21.50
CA SER A 419 7.78 -8.98 21.67
C SER A 419 7.10 -8.73 20.34
N GLN A 420 5.78 -8.87 20.30
CA GLN A 420 4.99 -8.47 19.15
C GLN A 420 5.18 -6.96 18.89
N VAL A 421 5.46 -6.61 17.64
CA VAL A 421 5.54 -5.22 17.19
C VAL A 421 4.12 -4.72 16.94
N PRO A 422 3.66 -3.65 17.64
CA PRO A 422 2.34 -3.10 17.38
C PRO A 422 2.24 -2.54 15.95
N VAL A 423 1.07 -2.71 15.34
CA VAL A 423 0.81 -2.28 13.97
C VAL A 423 0.10 -0.93 13.96
N ASP A 424 0.67 0.07 13.28
CA ASP A 424 -0.04 1.30 12.90
C ASP A 424 -0.74 1.08 11.56
N ALA A 425 -2.06 1.05 11.59
CA ALA A 425 -2.90 0.99 10.40
C ALA A 425 -3.24 2.41 9.90
N SER A 426 -2.26 3.04 9.32
CA SER A 426 -2.38 4.36 8.67
C SER A 426 -2.78 4.22 7.19
N VAL A 427 -2.09 4.85 6.24
CA VAL A 427 -2.30 4.61 4.80
C VAL A 427 -1.84 3.21 4.43
N THR A 428 -0.68 2.82 4.96
CA THR A 428 -0.14 1.45 4.92
C THR A 428 0.00 0.90 6.34
N LEU A 429 0.24 -0.40 6.47
CA LEU A 429 0.57 -1.04 7.75
C LEU A 429 2.04 -0.80 8.09
N ARG A 430 2.32 -0.16 9.22
CA ARG A 430 3.68 0.11 9.66
C ARG A 430 3.91 -0.32 11.12
N PRO A 431 5.15 -0.63 11.53
CA PRO A 431 5.46 -0.87 12.92
C PRO A 431 5.38 0.44 13.72
N VAL A 432 4.75 0.40 14.89
CA VAL A 432 4.75 1.54 15.80
C VAL A 432 6.12 1.70 16.43
N GLY A 433 6.77 2.84 16.16
CA GLY A 433 8.09 3.16 16.74
C GLY A 433 9.27 2.55 15.99
N GLY A 434 9.06 2.09 14.74
CA GLY A 434 10.11 1.48 13.93
C GLY A 434 10.29 -0.02 14.21
N MET A 435 11.29 -0.63 13.58
CA MET A 435 11.62 -2.05 13.75
C MET A 435 13.11 -2.24 14.03
N PRO A 436 13.56 -2.08 15.29
CA PRO A 436 14.96 -2.26 15.64
C PRO A 436 15.38 -3.73 15.54
N VAL A 437 16.45 -3.98 14.79
CA VAL A 437 17.09 -5.29 14.63
C VAL A 437 18.60 -5.17 14.84
N ARG A 438 19.23 -6.28 15.24
CA ARG A 438 20.69 -6.40 15.29
C ARG A 438 21.19 -6.96 13.97
N ILE A 439 22.15 -6.28 13.36
CA ILE A 439 22.81 -6.76 12.14
C ILE A 439 24.29 -7.06 12.39
N SER A 440 24.79 -8.08 11.72
CA SER A 440 26.24 -8.36 11.59
C SER A 440 26.51 -8.98 10.23
N ARG A 441 27.69 -8.72 9.69
CA ARG A 441 28.12 -9.32 8.42
C ARG A 441 28.31 -10.83 8.59
N LYS A 442 27.89 -11.62 7.63
CA LYS A 442 28.26 -13.03 7.55
C LYS A 442 29.71 -13.17 7.09
N ILE A 443 30.44 -14.05 7.74
CA ILE A 443 31.83 -14.38 7.44
C ILE A 443 31.87 -15.45 6.34
#